data_3a9d0128f5abea548b2e1c5cd7256d24
#
_entry.id   3a9d0128f5abea548b2e1c5cd7256d24
#
_cell.length_a   1.000
_cell.length_b   1.000
_cell.length_c   1.000
_cell.angle_alpha   90.00
_cell.angle_beta   90.00
_cell.angle_gamma   90.00
#
_symmetry.space_group_name_H-M   'P 1'
#
loop_
_entity.id
_entity.type
_entity.pdbx_description
1 polymer ?
#
loop_
_entity_poly.entity_id
_entity_poly.type
_entity_poly.pdbx_seq_one_letter_code
_entity_poly.pdbx_strand_id
1 'polypeptide(L)'
;MTDILITAPLPDFLKQPLMSTYTCHDYAGASDKAALLKAVGPKIRGLVQGGGTNTPVELLDQLPKLEVISVFGVGYDGVPVAYCKQRGIKVGHTPDVLTDDVADVALGLTLTLMRQFHLANRLVHAREWPKRNAALATSMAGKRAGILGLGRIGKAIARRLAACEMQIGYHGRKPQPGVAYKYYPTLLELAKNSDVLVVASPGGAETKHMVNAEILAALGPKGKVVNIARGSVIDEPALIAALTSGKLGGAGLDVFANEPNVPAELLALDNVVLFPHVGSATKETRQGMADLVLANLAAYFAGKPLVKLIPELQ
;
A
#
# COMPACT_ATOMS: atom_id res chain seq x y z
N MET A 1 17.32 -0.59 -30.01
CA MET A 1 16.41 -0.86 -28.87
C MET A 1 16.14 0.47 -28.16
N THR A 2 14.97 0.58 -27.52
CA THR A 2 14.60 1.78 -26.73
C THR A 2 15.28 1.74 -25.37
N ASP A 3 15.80 2.90 -24.92
CA ASP A 3 16.49 3.02 -23.62
C ASP A 3 15.47 3.22 -22.48
N ILE A 4 15.54 2.37 -21.44
CA ILE A 4 14.68 2.36 -20.27
C ILE A 4 15.52 2.54 -19.00
N LEU A 5 15.12 3.45 -18.12
CA LEU A 5 15.71 3.61 -16.79
C LEU A 5 14.94 2.78 -15.76
N ILE A 6 15.63 2.00 -14.93
CA ILE A 6 15.05 1.22 -13.83
C ILE A 6 15.45 1.91 -12.51
N THR A 7 14.45 2.45 -11.78
CA THR A 7 14.68 3.25 -10.57
C THR A 7 14.39 2.51 -9.26
N ALA A 8 14.00 1.24 -9.33
CA ALA A 8 13.77 0.39 -8.16
C ALA A 8 14.36 -1.01 -8.39
N PRO A 9 14.69 -1.75 -7.34
CA PRO A 9 14.96 -3.18 -7.46
C PRO A 9 13.76 -3.89 -8.06
N LEU A 10 13.96 -4.63 -9.15
CA LEU A 10 12.92 -5.39 -9.82
C LEU A 10 13.19 -6.89 -9.67
N PRO A 11 12.14 -7.74 -9.51
CA PRO A 11 12.29 -9.19 -9.52
C PRO A 11 12.72 -9.68 -10.91
N ASP A 12 13.42 -10.82 -10.94
CA ASP A 12 13.99 -11.36 -12.18
C ASP A 12 12.94 -11.66 -13.25
N PHE A 13 11.75 -12.11 -12.87
CA PHE A 13 10.66 -12.38 -13.80
C PHE A 13 10.11 -11.12 -14.49
N LEU A 14 10.42 -9.91 -14.00
CA LEU A 14 10.18 -8.64 -14.69
C LEU A 14 11.45 -8.11 -15.36
N LYS A 15 12.59 -8.17 -14.66
CA LYS A 15 13.86 -7.61 -15.13
C LYS A 15 14.35 -8.30 -16.40
N GLN A 16 14.30 -9.64 -16.47
CA GLN A 16 14.78 -10.39 -17.64
C GLN A 16 13.99 -10.10 -18.92
N PRO A 17 12.64 -10.13 -18.93
CA PRO A 17 11.87 -9.72 -20.12
C PRO A 17 12.10 -8.27 -20.54
N LEU A 18 12.27 -7.34 -19.59
CA LEU A 18 12.64 -5.95 -19.91
C LEU A 18 13.98 -5.89 -20.64
N MET A 19 15.01 -6.56 -20.13
CA MET A 19 16.37 -6.56 -20.69
C MET A 19 16.42 -7.29 -22.06
N SER A 20 15.55 -8.23 -22.32
CA SER A 20 15.48 -8.89 -23.64
C SER A 20 14.84 -8.01 -24.72
N THR A 21 14.00 -7.04 -24.31
CA THR A 21 13.21 -6.21 -25.22
C THR A 21 13.78 -4.78 -25.37
N TYR A 22 14.40 -4.26 -24.32
CA TYR A 22 14.86 -2.87 -24.21
C TYR A 22 16.33 -2.78 -23.77
N THR A 23 16.97 -1.63 -24.02
CA THR A 23 18.26 -1.30 -23.44
C THR A 23 18.03 -0.75 -22.03
N CYS A 24 18.17 -1.60 -21.00
CA CYS A 24 17.87 -1.24 -19.63
C CYS A 24 19.08 -0.68 -18.89
N HIS A 25 18.89 0.40 -18.15
CA HIS A 25 19.88 1.06 -17.31
C HIS A 25 19.44 0.99 -15.84
N ASP A 26 20.21 0.32 -15.00
CA ASP A 26 19.87 0.08 -13.58
C ASP A 26 20.35 1.26 -12.73
N TYR A 27 19.48 2.25 -12.57
CA TYR A 27 19.73 3.41 -11.71
C TYR A 27 19.66 3.05 -10.22
N ALA A 28 18.81 2.08 -9.84
CA ALA A 28 18.68 1.67 -8.46
C ALA A 28 19.99 1.05 -7.92
N GLY A 29 20.64 0.21 -8.73
CA GLY A 29 21.88 -0.48 -8.38
C GLY A 29 23.16 0.30 -8.71
N ALA A 30 23.05 1.48 -9.34
CA ALA A 30 24.24 2.24 -9.76
C ALA A 30 25.01 2.80 -8.56
N SER A 31 26.32 2.57 -8.54
CA SER A 31 27.26 3.13 -7.54
C SER A 31 27.44 4.63 -7.71
N ASP A 32 27.49 5.13 -8.97
CA ASP A 32 27.51 6.55 -9.31
C ASP A 32 26.31 6.88 -10.20
N LYS A 33 25.25 7.34 -9.55
CA LYS A 33 23.99 7.72 -10.21
C LYS A 33 24.15 8.96 -11.11
N ALA A 34 25.01 9.89 -10.73
CA ALA A 34 25.23 11.12 -11.50
C ALA A 34 25.97 10.82 -12.80
N ALA A 35 27.04 10.02 -12.76
CA ALA A 35 27.74 9.56 -13.94
C ALA A 35 26.85 8.78 -14.89
N LEU A 36 26.00 7.86 -14.34
CA LEU A 36 25.03 7.11 -15.14
C LEU A 36 24.07 8.06 -15.87
N LEU A 37 23.43 8.99 -15.16
CA LEU A 37 22.48 9.93 -15.76
C LEU A 37 23.13 10.82 -16.81
N LYS A 38 24.33 11.30 -16.57
CA LYS A 38 25.10 12.06 -17.57
C LYS A 38 25.34 11.28 -18.87
N ALA A 39 25.62 9.97 -18.74
CA ALA A 39 25.92 9.11 -19.89
C ALA A 39 24.63 8.69 -20.66
N VAL A 40 23.53 8.38 -19.96
CA VAL A 40 22.35 7.77 -20.59
C VAL A 40 21.09 8.64 -20.53
N GLY A 41 20.98 9.60 -19.61
CA GLY A 41 19.78 10.41 -19.41
C GLY A 41 19.19 11.01 -20.68
N PRO A 42 20.01 11.59 -21.61
CA PRO A 42 19.51 12.13 -22.88
C PRO A 42 18.90 11.09 -23.84
N LYS A 43 19.07 9.79 -23.58
CA LYS A 43 18.57 8.70 -24.43
C LYS A 43 17.32 8.03 -23.86
N ILE A 44 17.07 8.19 -22.55
CA ILE A 44 15.98 7.51 -21.85
C ILE A 44 14.63 7.97 -22.39
N ARG A 45 13.82 7.00 -22.84
CA ARG A 45 12.45 7.21 -23.33
C ARG A 45 11.40 6.59 -22.42
N GLY A 46 11.75 5.59 -21.64
CA GLY A 46 10.87 4.97 -20.67
C GLY A 46 11.51 4.84 -19.29
N LEU A 47 10.68 4.77 -18.26
CA LEU A 47 11.10 4.57 -16.88
C LEU A 47 10.24 3.49 -16.23
N VAL A 48 10.88 2.57 -15.50
CA VAL A 48 10.20 1.56 -14.68
C VAL A 48 10.58 1.78 -13.22
N GLN A 49 9.55 1.93 -12.35
CA GLN A 49 9.74 2.13 -10.92
C GLN A 49 8.86 1.20 -10.08
N GLY A 50 9.20 0.99 -8.81
CA GLY A 50 8.34 0.34 -7.82
C GLY A 50 7.24 1.29 -7.30
N GLY A 51 6.12 0.75 -6.84
CA GLY A 51 4.99 1.54 -6.35
C GLY A 51 5.29 2.43 -5.12
N GLY A 52 6.33 2.08 -4.34
CA GLY A 52 6.81 2.88 -3.21
C GLY A 52 8.03 3.75 -3.51
N THR A 53 8.54 3.74 -4.76
CA THR A 53 9.73 4.52 -5.13
C THR A 53 9.35 5.97 -5.40
N ASN A 54 10.11 6.90 -4.82
CA ASN A 54 9.98 8.31 -5.14
C ASN A 54 10.82 8.65 -6.37
N THR A 55 10.20 9.30 -7.36
CA THR A 55 10.83 9.79 -8.58
C THR A 55 10.74 11.31 -8.60
N PRO A 56 11.72 12.03 -8.04
CA PRO A 56 11.67 13.49 -7.91
C PRO A 56 11.77 14.19 -9.27
N VAL A 57 11.28 15.43 -9.34
CA VAL A 57 11.31 16.26 -10.56
C VAL A 57 12.73 16.43 -11.07
N GLU A 58 13.71 16.61 -10.19
CA GLU A 58 15.13 16.77 -10.52
C GLU A 58 15.72 15.55 -11.26
N LEU A 59 15.18 14.35 -11.02
CA LEU A 59 15.53 13.17 -11.82
C LEU A 59 14.90 13.27 -13.20
N LEU A 60 13.63 13.64 -13.28
CA LEU A 60 12.91 13.74 -14.56
C LEU A 60 13.47 14.84 -15.46
N ASP A 61 14.02 15.91 -14.89
CA ASP A 61 14.69 16.99 -15.64
C ASP A 61 15.94 16.50 -16.39
N GLN A 62 16.61 15.47 -15.87
CA GLN A 62 17.78 14.86 -16.52
C GLN A 62 17.40 13.85 -17.62
N LEU A 63 16.09 13.64 -17.84
CA LEU A 63 15.54 12.71 -18.83
C LEU A 63 14.71 13.47 -19.88
N PRO A 64 15.33 14.29 -20.76
CA PRO A 64 14.60 15.20 -21.65
C PRO A 64 13.71 14.46 -22.68
N LYS A 65 14.02 13.21 -23.01
CA LYS A 65 13.28 12.38 -23.95
C LYS A 65 12.31 11.40 -23.28
N LEU A 66 12.10 11.49 -21.96
CA LEU A 66 11.20 10.60 -21.25
C LEU A 66 9.75 10.81 -21.70
N GLU A 67 9.11 9.75 -22.12
CA GLU A 67 7.76 9.73 -22.69
C GLU A 67 6.77 8.92 -21.85
N VAL A 68 7.26 7.88 -21.17
CA VAL A 68 6.40 6.96 -20.41
C VAL A 68 7.06 6.49 -19.12
N ILE A 69 6.29 6.44 -18.04
CA ILE A 69 6.63 5.81 -16.77
C ILE A 69 5.68 4.61 -16.58
N SER A 70 6.21 3.42 -16.28
CA SER A 70 5.42 2.26 -15.91
C SER A 70 5.74 1.86 -14.47
N VAL A 71 4.72 1.95 -13.60
CA VAL A 71 4.85 1.70 -12.17
C VAL A 71 4.51 0.24 -11.87
N PHE A 72 5.44 -0.49 -11.27
CA PHE A 72 5.22 -1.83 -10.73
C PHE A 72 4.52 -1.70 -9.37
N GLY A 73 3.23 -1.35 -9.39
CA GLY A 73 2.39 -1.09 -8.23
C GLY A 73 1.07 -0.42 -8.61
N VAL A 74 0.09 -0.46 -7.69
CA VAL A 74 -1.15 0.32 -7.82
C VAL A 74 -0.94 1.77 -7.40
N GLY A 75 -0.25 1.99 -6.28
CA GLY A 75 0.09 3.33 -5.82
C GLY A 75 1.20 3.93 -6.69
N TYR A 76 1.02 5.18 -7.04
CA TYR A 76 1.97 6.01 -7.81
C TYR A 76 2.21 7.36 -7.14
N ASP A 77 2.00 7.40 -5.84
CA ASP A 77 2.17 8.60 -5.00
C ASP A 77 3.61 9.15 -5.01
N GLY A 78 4.60 8.33 -5.37
CA GLY A 78 5.98 8.76 -5.62
C GLY A 78 6.23 9.35 -7.02
N VAL A 79 5.23 9.41 -7.92
CA VAL A 79 5.34 10.04 -9.25
C VAL A 79 4.82 11.47 -9.19
N PRO A 80 5.56 12.49 -9.66
CA PRO A 80 5.07 13.86 -9.73
C PRO A 80 4.08 14.02 -10.91
N VAL A 81 2.84 13.58 -10.73
CA VAL A 81 1.81 13.47 -11.79
C VAL A 81 1.55 14.79 -12.50
N ALA A 82 1.48 15.90 -11.74
CA ALA A 82 1.26 17.23 -12.33
C ALA A 82 2.41 17.62 -13.30
N TYR A 83 3.65 17.33 -12.91
CA TYR A 83 4.82 17.55 -13.76
C TYR A 83 4.81 16.63 -15.00
N CYS A 84 4.47 15.35 -14.81
CA CYS A 84 4.31 14.41 -15.94
C CYS A 84 3.25 14.90 -16.93
N LYS A 85 2.12 15.39 -16.44
CA LYS A 85 1.05 15.97 -17.27
C LYS A 85 1.55 17.18 -18.09
N GLN A 86 2.28 18.09 -17.47
CA GLN A 86 2.84 19.27 -18.12
C GLN A 86 3.83 18.91 -19.24
N ARG A 87 4.65 17.86 -19.01
CA ARG A 87 5.63 17.36 -20.01
C ARG A 87 5.05 16.38 -21.02
N GLY A 88 3.77 16.01 -20.93
CA GLY A 88 3.15 14.99 -21.79
C GLY A 88 3.58 13.55 -21.51
N ILE A 89 4.27 13.30 -20.39
CA ILE A 89 4.74 11.96 -19.98
C ILE A 89 3.52 11.13 -19.55
N LYS A 90 3.35 9.97 -20.15
CA LYS A 90 2.30 9.03 -19.77
C LYS A 90 2.72 8.18 -18.58
N VAL A 91 1.80 7.93 -17.65
CA VAL A 91 2.08 7.12 -16.45
C VAL A 91 1.12 5.94 -16.40
N GLY A 92 1.68 4.74 -16.53
CA GLY A 92 0.97 3.48 -16.35
C GLY A 92 1.22 2.89 -14.96
N HIS A 93 0.23 2.14 -14.46
CA HIS A 93 0.31 1.43 -13.18
C HIS A 93 -0.29 0.02 -13.28
N THR A 94 -0.33 -0.75 -12.18
CA THR A 94 -0.81 -2.14 -12.21
C THR A 94 -2.05 -2.37 -11.32
N PRO A 95 -3.19 -1.71 -11.60
CA PRO A 95 -4.42 -1.90 -10.85
C PRO A 95 -5.06 -3.26 -11.15
N ASP A 96 -6.05 -3.61 -10.33
CA ASP A 96 -6.93 -4.77 -10.43
C ASP A 96 -6.26 -6.09 -10.01
N VAL A 97 -5.10 -6.44 -10.54
CA VAL A 97 -4.42 -7.74 -10.33
C VAL A 97 -4.06 -8.05 -8.88
N LEU A 98 -3.89 -7.04 -8.02
CA LEU A 98 -3.50 -7.23 -6.61
C LEU A 98 -4.66 -6.99 -5.63
N THR A 99 -5.86 -6.68 -6.13
CA THR A 99 -6.99 -6.24 -5.27
C THR A 99 -7.37 -7.28 -4.23
N ASP A 100 -7.46 -8.53 -4.63
CA ASP A 100 -7.89 -9.61 -3.74
C ASP A 100 -6.80 -9.98 -2.73
N ASP A 101 -5.55 -10.07 -3.14
CA ASP A 101 -4.43 -10.38 -2.23
C ASP A 101 -4.25 -9.32 -1.13
N VAL A 102 -4.31 -8.03 -1.50
CA VAL A 102 -4.25 -6.94 -0.50
C VAL A 102 -5.43 -7.02 0.47
N ALA A 103 -6.61 -7.39 -0.03
CA ALA A 103 -7.78 -7.56 0.82
C ALA A 103 -7.65 -8.80 1.73
N ASP A 104 -6.98 -9.86 1.28
CA ASP A 104 -6.67 -11.04 2.10
C ASP A 104 -5.68 -10.69 3.22
N VAL A 105 -4.67 -9.87 2.93
CA VAL A 105 -3.74 -9.37 3.96
C VAL A 105 -4.47 -8.51 4.99
N ALA A 106 -5.39 -7.64 4.58
CA ALA A 106 -6.21 -6.84 5.50
C ALA A 106 -7.09 -7.73 6.41
N LEU A 107 -7.71 -8.77 5.85
CA LEU A 107 -8.45 -9.77 6.63
C LEU A 107 -7.53 -10.52 7.57
N GLY A 108 -6.36 -10.99 7.09
CA GLY A 108 -5.37 -11.71 7.88
C GLY A 108 -4.87 -10.90 9.07
N LEU A 109 -4.52 -9.61 8.86
CA LEU A 109 -4.14 -8.69 9.93
C LEU A 109 -5.28 -8.48 10.93
N THR A 110 -6.51 -8.28 10.45
CA THR A 110 -7.69 -8.09 11.30
C THR A 110 -7.96 -9.33 12.16
N LEU A 111 -7.97 -10.52 11.55
CA LEU A 111 -8.14 -11.79 12.25
C LEU A 111 -7.04 -12.02 13.28
N THR A 112 -5.78 -11.86 12.87
CA THR A 112 -4.62 -12.09 13.74
C THR A 112 -4.65 -11.14 14.94
N LEU A 113 -4.98 -9.87 14.71
CA LEU A 113 -5.06 -8.86 15.76
C LEU A 113 -6.24 -9.10 16.72
N MET A 114 -7.44 -9.35 16.19
CA MET A 114 -8.63 -9.57 17.03
C MET A 114 -8.58 -10.88 17.78
N ARG A 115 -8.09 -11.95 17.16
CA ARG A 115 -8.02 -13.29 17.75
C ARG A 115 -6.68 -13.56 18.43
N GLN A 116 -5.74 -12.60 18.42
CA GLN A 116 -4.39 -12.72 19.00
C GLN A 116 -3.63 -13.97 18.52
N PHE A 117 -3.79 -14.36 17.23
CA PHE A 117 -3.18 -15.58 16.69
C PHE A 117 -1.65 -15.56 16.78
N HIS A 118 -1.01 -14.41 16.61
CA HIS A 118 0.44 -14.24 16.76
C HIS A 118 0.92 -14.59 18.17
N LEU A 119 0.16 -14.19 19.22
CA LEU A 119 0.47 -14.52 20.62
C LEU A 119 0.20 -15.99 20.91
N ALA A 120 -0.93 -16.54 20.45
CA ALA A 120 -1.27 -17.94 20.63
C ALA A 120 -0.23 -18.86 19.94
N ASN A 121 0.18 -18.52 18.72
CA ASN A 121 1.25 -19.24 18.00
C ASN A 121 2.57 -19.18 18.77
N ARG A 122 2.98 -18.00 19.24
CA ARG A 122 4.20 -17.81 20.04
C ARG A 122 4.16 -18.63 21.34
N LEU A 123 3.01 -18.70 22.03
CA LEU A 123 2.83 -19.48 23.25
C LEU A 123 3.14 -20.97 23.05
N VAL A 124 2.67 -21.57 21.94
CA VAL A 124 2.90 -22.97 21.61
C VAL A 124 4.37 -23.19 21.25
N HIS A 125 4.95 -22.37 20.38
CA HIS A 125 6.36 -22.47 19.97
C HIS A 125 7.32 -22.28 21.15
N ALA A 126 6.98 -21.43 22.12
CA ALA A 126 7.75 -21.23 23.34
C ALA A 126 7.59 -22.38 24.38
N ARG A 127 6.76 -23.40 24.08
CA ARG A 127 6.43 -24.49 25.02
C ARG A 127 5.83 -24.04 26.35
N GLU A 128 5.11 -22.92 26.31
CA GLU A 128 4.47 -22.32 27.48
C GLU A 128 3.02 -22.84 27.69
N TRP A 129 2.41 -23.41 26.66
CA TRP A 129 1.00 -23.87 26.74
C TRP A 129 0.73 -24.88 27.86
N PRO A 130 1.59 -25.86 28.18
CA PRO A 130 1.35 -26.74 29.34
C PRO A 130 1.35 -26.01 30.69
N LYS A 131 1.91 -24.81 30.76
CA LYS A 131 2.04 -24.03 32.00
C LYS A 131 0.93 -22.97 32.14
N ARG A 132 0.39 -22.46 31.02
CA ARG A 132 -0.63 -21.41 31.00
C ARG A 132 -1.50 -21.46 29.75
N ASN A 133 -2.74 -21.02 29.84
CA ASN A 133 -3.63 -20.87 28.69
C ASN A 133 -3.34 -19.58 27.93
N ALA A 134 -3.74 -19.54 26.65
CA ALA A 134 -3.79 -18.29 25.89
C ALA A 134 -4.83 -17.34 26.53
N ALA A 135 -4.58 -16.04 26.43
CA ALA A 135 -5.55 -15.02 26.85
C ALA A 135 -6.82 -15.08 25.99
N LEU A 136 -7.94 -14.68 26.58
CA LEU A 136 -9.19 -14.56 25.83
C LEU A 136 -9.10 -13.41 24.83
N ALA A 137 -9.43 -13.72 23.58
CA ALA A 137 -9.40 -12.78 22.46
C ALA A 137 -10.81 -12.22 22.16
N THR A 138 -10.94 -11.41 21.11
CA THR A 138 -12.17 -10.74 20.70
C THR A 138 -12.79 -11.45 19.49
N SER A 139 -14.10 -11.71 19.51
CA SER A 139 -14.84 -12.21 18.35
C SER A 139 -14.92 -11.13 17.25
N MET A 140 -14.99 -11.55 15.99
CA MET A 140 -15.28 -10.64 14.86
C MET A 140 -16.78 -10.45 14.64
N ALA A 141 -17.57 -11.52 14.83
CA ALA A 141 -19.02 -11.49 14.60
C ALA A 141 -19.71 -10.40 15.45
N GLY A 142 -20.55 -9.62 14.79
CA GLY A 142 -21.27 -8.49 15.38
C GLY A 142 -20.42 -7.22 15.63
N LYS A 143 -19.11 -7.25 15.38
CA LYS A 143 -18.25 -6.07 15.51
C LYS A 143 -18.34 -5.16 14.28
N ARG A 144 -17.96 -3.89 14.46
CA ARG A 144 -18.04 -2.85 13.43
C ARG A 144 -16.68 -2.64 12.80
N ALA A 145 -16.62 -2.79 11.48
CA ALA A 145 -15.44 -2.48 10.69
C ALA A 145 -15.66 -1.17 9.92
N GLY A 146 -14.87 -0.15 10.23
CA GLY A 146 -14.81 1.09 9.47
C GLY A 146 -13.74 1.00 8.39
N ILE A 147 -14.08 1.35 7.15
CA ILE A 147 -13.14 1.35 6.03
C ILE A 147 -12.88 2.79 5.58
N LEU A 148 -11.64 3.25 5.75
CA LEU A 148 -11.18 4.52 5.20
C LEU A 148 -10.74 4.29 3.74
N GLY A 149 -11.58 4.75 2.79
CA GLY A 149 -11.34 4.55 1.36
C GLY A 149 -12.04 3.31 0.80
N LEU A 150 -13.26 3.49 0.24
CA LEU A 150 -14.02 2.40 -0.37
C LEU A 150 -13.79 2.30 -1.89
N GLY A 151 -12.50 2.26 -2.29
CA GLY A 151 -12.08 1.95 -3.66
C GLY A 151 -12.21 0.44 -3.98
N ARG A 152 -11.52 -0.03 -5.03
CA ARG A 152 -11.52 -1.45 -5.41
C ARG A 152 -11.09 -2.35 -4.23
N ILE A 153 -9.94 -2.06 -3.64
CA ILE A 153 -9.39 -2.78 -2.47
C ILE A 153 -10.33 -2.65 -1.28
N GLY A 154 -10.78 -1.43 -0.94
CA GLY A 154 -11.70 -1.23 0.18
C GLY A 154 -13.02 -2.01 0.06
N LYS A 155 -13.57 -2.14 -1.16
CA LYS A 155 -14.76 -2.98 -1.43
C LYS A 155 -14.46 -4.47 -1.27
N ALA A 156 -13.28 -4.92 -1.71
CA ALA A 156 -12.87 -6.32 -1.53
C ALA A 156 -12.65 -6.66 -0.05
N ILE A 157 -12.08 -5.73 0.75
CA ILE A 157 -11.96 -5.84 2.21
C ILE A 157 -13.35 -5.88 2.85
N ALA A 158 -14.24 -4.94 2.49
CA ALA A 158 -15.60 -4.89 3.02
C ALA A 158 -16.33 -6.21 2.86
N ARG A 159 -16.26 -6.81 1.66
CA ARG A 159 -16.88 -8.10 1.36
C ARG A 159 -16.35 -9.23 2.26
N ARG A 160 -15.02 -9.28 2.50
CA ARG A 160 -14.38 -10.29 3.35
C ARG A 160 -14.73 -10.13 4.81
N LEU A 161 -14.73 -8.90 5.32
CA LEU A 161 -15.10 -8.63 6.71
C LEU A 161 -16.60 -8.83 6.96
N ALA A 162 -17.46 -8.53 5.97
CA ALA A 162 -18.88 -8.85 6.02
C ALA A 162 -19.13 -10.37 6.07
N ALA A 163 -18.34 -11.18 5.35
CA ALA A 163 -18.41 -12.65 5.44
C ALA A 163 -17.99 -13.19 6.82
N CYS A 164 -17.24 -12.39 7.61
CA CYS A 164 -16.96 -12.67 9.02
C CYS A 164 -18.02 -12.06 9.96
N GLU A 165 -19.22 -11.75 9.44
CA GLU A 165 -20.36 -11.19 10.18
C GLU A 165 -20.08 -9.83 10.85
N MET A 166 -19.11 -9.07 10.33
CA MET A 166 -18.88 -7.71 10.79
C MET A 166 -19.86 -6.72 10.13
N GLN A 167 -20.24 -5.69 10.86
CA GLN A 167 -21.02 -4.57 10.35
C GLN A 167 -20.08 -3.58 9.67
N ILE A 168 -20.31 -3.31 8.39
CA ILE A 168 -19.41 -2.47 7.58
C ILE A 168 -19.91 -1.02 7.54
N GLY A 169 -19.02 -0.09 7.88
CA GLY A 169 -19.14 1.32 7.60
C GLY A 169 -17.96 1.84 6.80
N TYR A 170 -18.10 2.98 6.14
CA TYR A 170 -17.00 3.55 5.39
C TYR A 170 -16.99 5.08 5.41
N HIS A 171 -15.81 5.65 5.19
CA HIS A 171 -15.58 7.05 4.89
C HIS A 171 -14.78 7.20 3.59
N GLY A 172 -15.02 8.25 2.85
CA GLY A 172 -14.32 8.65 1.64
C GLY A 172 -14.81 10.02 1.18
N ARG A 173 -14.28 10.52 0.07
CA ARG A 173 -14.60 11.86 -0.45
C ARG A 173 -16.10 12.14 -0.63
N LYS A 174 -16.88 11.12 -0.94
CA LYS A 174 -18.35 11.19 -1.12
C LYS A 174 -19.00 9.82 -0.93
N PRO A 175 -20.30 9.75 -0.60
CA PRO A 175 -21.04 8.50 -0.61
C PRO A 175 -21.04 7.89 -2.01
N GLN A 176 -20.97 6.54 -2.07
CA GLN A 176 -20.94 5.81 -3.34
C GLN A 176 -22.33 5.26 -3.69
N PRO A 177 -22.86 5.57 -4.88
CA PRO A 177 -24.13 5.00 -5.34
C PRO A 177 -24.08 3.46 -5.40
N GLY A 178 -25.19 2.80 -5.05
CA GLY A 178 -25.30 1.34 -5.11
C GLY A 178 -24.52 0.58 -4.04
N VAL A 179 -23.93 1.25 -3.04
CA VAL A 179 -23.25 0.62 -1.91
C VAL A 179 -24.20 0.58 -0.71
N ALA A 180 -24.48 -0.62 -0.19
CA ALA A 180 -25.38 -0.83 0.96
C ALA A 180 -24.71 -0.52 2.32
N TYR A 181 -23.38 -0.35 2.36
CA TYR A 181 -22.66 -0.07 3.60
C TYR A 181 -22.91 1.36 4.08
N LYS A 182 -22.93 1.55 5.40
CA LYS A 182 -23.17 2.85 6.01
C LYS A 182 -22.03 3.83 5.70
N TYR A 183 -22.35 4.95 5.06
CA TYR A 183 -21.41 6.05 4.85
C TYR A 183 -21.36 6.95 6.09
N TYR A 184 -20.16 7.37 6.45
CA TYR A 184 -19.91 8.37 7.50
C TYR A 184 -19.29 9.61 6.86
N PRO A 185 -19.92 10.81 7.04
CA PRO A 185 -19.44 12.07 6.45
C PRO A 185 -18.02 12.46 6.88
N THR A 186 -17.63 12.11 8.10
CA THR A 186 -16.30 12.40 8.63
C THR A 186 -15.57 11.13 9.09
N LEU A 187 -14.23 11.16 9.03
CA LEU A 187 -13.40 10.06 9.55
C LEU A 187 -13.56 9.89 11.06
N LEU A 188 -13.78 10.99 11.78
CA LEU A 188 -14.03 10.97 13.23
C LEU A 188 -15.31 10.20 13.57
N GLU A 189 -16.39 10.43 12.82
CA GLU A 189 -17.62 9.67 13.02
C GLU A 189 -17.45 8.19 12.67
N LEU A 190 -16.71 7.88 11.60
CA LEU A 190 -16.38 6.49 11.28
C LEU A 190 -15.61 5.83 12.43
N ALA A 191 -14.56 6.48 12.94
CA ALA A 191 -13.72 5.96 14.02
C ALA A 191 -14.53 5.70 15.31
N LYS A 192 -15.37 6.67 15.74
CA LYS A 192 -16.27 6.50 16.91
C LYS A 192 -17.26 5.34 16.78
N ASN A 193 -17.57 4.94 15.55
CA ASN A 193 -18.50 3.85 15.25
C ASN A 193 -17.80 2.57 14.76
N SER A 194 -16.50 2.42 15.03
CA SER A 194 -15.72 1.27 14.59
C SER A 194 -15.03 0.58 15.76
N ASP A 195 -15.03 -0.74 15.75
CA ASP A 195 -14.21 -1.57 16.64
C ASP A 195 -12.86 -1.87 15.96
N VAL A 196 -12.82 -1.84 14.63
CA VAL A 196 -11.61 -1.89 13.80
C VAL A 196 -11.72 -0.85 12.68
N LEU A 197 -10.72 0.00 12.52
CA LEU A 197 -10.57 0.92 11.39
C LEU A 197 -9.56 0.34 10.41
N VAL A 198 -9.97 0.06 9.17
CA VAL A 198 -9.09 -0.41 8.09
C VAL A 198 -8.79 0.73 7.14
N VAL A 199 -7.50 1.04 6.98
CA VAL A 199 -7.01 2.10 6.11
C VAL A 199 -6.71 1.52 4.73
N ALA A 200 -7.49 1.96 3.73
CA ALA A 200 -7.41 1.53 2.33
C ALA A 200 -7.45 2.73 1.35
N SER A 201 -7.22 3.94 1.85
CA SER A 201 -7.11 5.16 1.04
C SER A 201 -5.75 5.22 0.33
N PRO A 202 -5.63 5.84 -0.86
CA PRO A 202 -4.33 6.07 -1.47
C PRO A 202 -3.44 6.95 -0.58
N GLY A 203 -2.12 6.86 -0.75
CA GLY A 203 -1.16 7.81 -0.20
C GLY A 203 -1.20 9.16 -0.93
N GLY A 204 -0.44 10.13 -0.41
CA GLY A 204 -0.31 11.46 -0.99
C GLY A 204 -0.59 12.59 0.02
N ALA A 205 -0.44 13.84 -0.43
CA ALA A 205 -0.54 15.00 0.45
C ALA A 205 -1.92 15.14 1.12
N GLU A 206 -3.00 14.82 0.39
CA GLU A 206 -4.38 14.91 0.90
C GLU A 206 -4.71 13.90 2.00
N THR A 207 -3.98 12.79 2.06
CA THR A 207 -4.23 11.70 3.01
C THR A 207 -3.16 11.58 4.09
N LYS A 208 -2.12 12.41 4.00
CA LYS A 208 -1.03 12.42 4.98
C LYS A 208 -1.57 12.70 6.38
N HIS A 209 -1.27 11.79 7.32
CA HIS A 209 -1.68 11.87 8.72
C HIS A 209 -3.20 12.05 8.93
N MET A 210 -4.04 11.57 7.98
CA MET A 210 -5.50 11.57 8.18
C MET A 210 -5.90 10.78 9.43
N VAL A 211 -5.20 9.69 9.73
CA VAL A 211 -5.36 8.93 10.98
C VAL A 211 -4.38 9.49 12.00
N ASN A 212 -4.77 10.60 12.61
CA ASN A 212 -4.02 11.35 13.62
C ASN A 212 -4.40 10.92 15.06
N ALA A 213 -3.84 11.59 16.06
CA ALA A 213 -4.10 11.30 17.47
C ALA A 213 -5.60 11.37 17.85
N GLU A 214 -6.37 12.29 17.26
CA GLU A 214 -7.81 12.42 17.50
C GLU A 214 -8.58 11.18 17.01
N ILE A 215 -8.28 10.73 15.81
CA ILE A 215 -8.91 9.54 15.21
C ILE A 215 -8.54 8.27 16.00
N LEU A 216 -7.27 8.13 16.41
CA LEU A 216 -6.83 7.01 17.23
C LEU A 216 -7.49 7.00 18.61
N ALA A 217 -7.62 8.17 19.23
CA ALA A 217 -8.34 8.32 20.51
C ALA A 217 -9.83 7.99 20.39
N ALA A 218 -10.45 8.33 19.25
CA ALA A 218 -11.87 8.04 18.98
C ALA A 218 -12.16 6.53 18.86
N LEU A 219 -11.20 5.71 18.41
CA LEU A 219 -11.28 4.25 18.43
C LEU A 219 -11.26 3.69 19.85
N GLY A 220 -10.54 4.35 20.75
CA GLY A 220 -10.47 4.03 22.17
C GLY A 220 -9.67 2.76 22.51
N PRO A 221 -9.59 2.40 23.82
CA PRO A 221 -8.68 1.37 24.32
C PRO A 221 -9.04 -0.07 23.88
N LYS A 222 -10.21 -0.30 23.32
CA LYS A 222 -10.61 -1.58 22.71
C LYS A 222 -10.53 -1.55 21.20
N GLY A 223 -10.46 -0.37 20.59
CA GLY A 223 -10.40 -0.16 19.16
C GLY A 223 -9.07 -0.62 18.56
N LYS A 224 -9.09 -0.93 17.29
CA LYS A 224 -7.92 -1.40 16.53
C LYS A 224 -7.82 -0.65 15.22
N VAL A 225 -6.59 -0.49 14.73
CA VAL A 225 -6.34 0.04 13.38
C VAL A 225 -5.60 -0.99 12.53
N VAL A 226 -5.96 -1.12 11.26
CA VAL A 226 -5.26 -1.95 10.28
C VAL A 226 -4.88 -1.07 9.10
N ASN A 227 -3.60 -1.08 8.70
CA ASN A 227 -3.12 -0.28 7.58
C ASN A 227 -2.48 -1.16 6.50
N ILE A 228 -3.12 -1.19 5.32
CA ILE A 228 -2.61 -1.87 4.11
C ILE A 228 -2.40 -0.88 2.96
N ALA A 229 -2.46 0.41 3.23
CA ALA A 229 -2.40 1.48 2.24
C ALA A 229 -0.99 2.06 2.10
N ARG A 230 -0.68 3.08 2.92
CA ARG A 230 0.65 3.70 3.07
C ARG A 230 0.88 4.08 4.53
N GLY A 231 2.12 3.95 4.99
CA GLY A 231 2.50 4.37 6.33
C GLY A 231 2.19 5.84 6.60
N SER A 232 2.40 6.70 5.60
CA SER A 232 2.15 8.14 5.70
C SER A 232 0.70 8.55 5.97
N VAL A 233 -0.29 7.66 5.80
CA VAL A 233 -1.70 7.96 6.10
C VAL A 233 -1.96 8.00 7.61
N ILE A 234 -1.18 7.28 8.39
CA ILE A 234 -1.22 7.32 9.85
C ILE A 234 -0.10 8.24 10.37
N ASP A 235 -0.38 9.02 11.37
CA ASP A 235 0.63 9.69 12.20
C ASP A 235 1.31 8.63 13.08
N GLU A 236 2.45 8.09 12.60
CA GLU A 236 3.13 6.96 13.25
C GLU A 236 3.59 7.27 14.68
N PRO A 237 4.17 8.45 15.01
CA PRO A 237 4.43 8.86 16.38
C PRO A 237 3.18 8.84 17.28
N ALA A 238 2.06 9.36 16.78
CA ALA A 238 0.79 9.35 17.51
C ALA A 238 0.25 7.93 17.73
N LEU A 239 0.40 7.06 16.72
CA LEU A 239 0.05 5.63 16.81
C LEU A 239 0.86 4.93 17.91
N ILE A 240 2.18 5.09 17.91
CA ILE A 240 3.08 4.53 18.92
C ILE A 240 2.68 4.99 20.32
N ALA A 241 2.46 6.29 20.51
CA ALA A 241 2.03 6.85 21.78
C ALA A 241 0.68 6.29 22.25
N ALA A 242 -0.29 6.12 21.35
CA ALA A 242 -1.61 5.56 21.67
C ALA A 242 -1.53 4.07 22.06
N LEU A 243 -0.70 3.28 21.36
CA LEU A 243 -0.49 1.86 21.63
C LEU A 243 0.24 1.65 22.97
N THR A 244 1.33 2.37 23.20
CA THR A 244 2.16 2.27 24.41
C THR A 244 1.40 2.70 25.66
N SER A 245 0.56 3.74 25.57
CA SER A 245 -0.27 4.21 26.69
C SER A 245 -1.55 3.40 26.90
N GLY A 246 -1.85 2.39 26.03
CA GLY A 246 -3.09 1.62 26.10
C GLY A 246 -4.34 2.40 25.70
N LYS A 247 -4.21 3.60 25.12
CA LYS A 247 -5.32 4.39 24.60
C LYS A 247 -5.89 3.81 23.29
N LEU A 248 -5.11 2.99 22.60
CA LEU A 248 -5.53 2.18 21.45
C LEU A 248 -5.26 0.70 21.74
N GLY A 249 -6.23 -0.17 21.45
CA GLY A 249 -6.17 -1.60 21.79
C GLY A 249 -5.23 -2.42 20.92
N GLY A 250 -4.83 -1.95 19.73
CA GLY A 250 -3.85 -2.62 18.89
C GLY A 250 -3.78 -2.10 17.47
N ALA A 251 -2.73 -2.53 16.74
CA ALA A 251 -2.53 -2.19 15.33
C ALA A 251 -2.06 -3.39 14.51
N GLY A 252 -2.57 -3.50 13.26
CA GLY A 252 -2.08 -4.43 12.23
C GLY A 252 -1.53 -3.61 11.05
N LEU A 253 -0.22 -3.71 10.80
CA LEU A 253 0.45 -2.86 9.83
C LEU A 253 1.16 -3.69 8.77
N ASP A 254 0.83 -3.47 7.51
CA ASP A 254 1.59 -3.99 6.36
C ASP A 254 2.54 -2.93 5.79
N VAL A 255 2.38 -1.67 6.21
CA VAL A 255 3.12 -0.52 5.70
C VAL A 255 3.55 0.41 6.84
N PHE A 256 4.68 1.11 6.66
CA PHE A 256 5.32 1.97 7.65
C PHE A 256 5.69 3.32 7.06
N ALA A 257 5.93 4.33 7.91
CA ALA A 257 6.27 5.68 7.47
C ALA A 257 7.64 5.74 6.77
N ASN A 258 8.60 4.93 7.19
CA ASN A 258 9.96 4.91 6.67
C ASN A 258 10.42 3.48 6.32
N GLU A 259 9.75 2.83 5.37
CA GLU A 259 10.10 1.48 4.93
C GLU A 259 11.53 1.41 4.36
N PRO A 260 12.29 0.33 4.65
CA PRO A 260 11.93 -0.83 5.44
C PRO A 260 12.22 -0.70 6.95
N ASN A 261 12.50 0.50 7.46
CA ASN A 261 12.89 0.73 8.83
C ASN A 261 11.65 0.84 9.73
N VAL A 262 11.40 -0.22 10.52
CA VAL A 262 10.29 -0.25 11.49
C VAL A 262 10.77 0.31 12.82
N PRO A 263 10.04 1.25 13.46
CA PRO A 263 10.39 1.78 14.78
C PRO A 263 10.53 0.68 15.84
N ALA A 264 11.59 0.77 16.66
CA ALA A 264 11.88 -0.21 17.69
C ALA A 264 10.75 -0.31 18.73
N GLU A 265 10.06 0.79 18.97
CA GLU A 265 8.91 0.88 19.86
C GLU A 265 7.75 -0.02 19.38
N LEU A 266 7.49 -0.10 18.07
CA LEU A 266 6.49 -1.00 17.53
C LEU A 266 6.90 -2.47 17.66
N LEU A 267 8.20 -2.77 17.44
CA LEU A 267 8.72 -4.15 17.55
C LEU A 267 8.61 -4.70 18.99
N ALA A 268 8.60 -3.84 19.99
CA ALA A 268 8.52 -4.22 21.40
C ALA A 268 7.08 -4.49 21.90
N LEU A 269 6.05 -4.18 21.10
CA LEU A 269 4.66 -4.26 21.54
C LEU A 269 4.01 -5.61 21.18
N ASP A 270 3.31 -6.20 22.14
CA ASP A 270 2.53 -7.43 21.96
C ASP A 270 1.14 -7.21 21.31
N ASN A 271 0.65 -5.97 21.33
CA ASN A 271 -0.65 -5.60 20.78
C ASN A 271 -0.55 -5.11 19.31
N VAL A 272 0.54 -5.45 18.62
CA VAL A 272 0.74 -5.14 17.19
C VAL A 272 1.02 -6.39 16.38
N VAL A 273 0.60 -6.36 15.10
CA VAL A 273 0.91 -7.36 14.07
C VAL A 273 1.56 -6.63 12.92
N LEU A 274 2.79 -7.00 12.57
CA LEU A 274 3.62 -6.28 11.60
C LEU A 274 3.97 -7.19 10.43
N PHE A 275 3.66 -6.77 9.21
CA PHE A 275 4.02 -7.45 7.97
C PHE A 275 4.93 -6.56 7.13
N PRO A 276 5.88 -7.12 6.36
CA PRO A 276 6.88 -6.36 5.62
C PRO A 276 6.40 -6.00 4.19
N HIS A 277 5.29 -5.28 4.10
CA HIS A 277 4.67 -4.79 2.84
C HIS A 277 4.40 -5.95 1.86
N VAL A 278 3.64 -6.94 2.34
CA VAL A 278 3.35 -8.18 1.60
C VAL A 278 1.98 -8.19 0.93
N GLY A 279 1.23 -7.09 0.94
CA GLY A 279 -0.13 -7.02 0.41
C GLY A 279 -0.32 -7.56 -1.00
N SER A 280 0.72 -7.50 -1.85
CA SER A 280 0.70 -8.07 -3.21
C SER A 280 1.75 -9.17 -3.41
N ALA A 281 2.29 -9.77 -2.34
CA ALA A 281 3.44 -10.66 -2.42
C ALA A 281 3.07 -12.13 -2.66
N THR A 282 2.19 -12.40 -3.62
CA THR A 282 1.98 -13.74 -4.17
C THR A 282 2.67 -13.87 -5.53
N LYS A 283 2.97 -15.09 -5.95
CA LYS A 283 3.61 -15.37 -7.25
C LYS A 283 2.71 -14.91 -8.40
N GLU A 284 1.44 -15.23 -8.30
CA GLU A 284 0.40 -14.96 -9.29
C GLU A 284 0.21 -13.44 -9.47
N THR A 285 0.04 -12.73 -8.39
CA THR A 285 -0.16 -11.28 -8.40
C THR A 285 1.09 -10.55 -8.88
N ARG A 286 2.27 -10.95 -8.41
CA ARG A 286 3.53 -10.33 -8.85
C ARG A 286 3.79 -10.57 -10.32
N GLN A 287 3.46 -11.76 -10.86
CA GLN A 287 3.54 -12.03 -12.30
C GLN A 287 2.56 -11.16 -13.07
N GLY A 288 1.28 -11.10 -12.66
CA GLY A 288 0.28 -10.25 -13.31
C GLY A 288 0.65 -8.76 -13.31
N MET A 289 1.28 -8.27 -12.22
CA MET A 289 1.83 -6.91 -12.17
C MET A 289 2.97 -6.73 -13.18
N ALA A 290 3.88 -7.70 -13.29
CA ALA A 290 4.99 -7.66 -14.25
C ALA A 290 4.47 -7.63 -15.70
N ASP A 291 3.50 -8.48 -16.01
CA ASP A 291 2.86 -8.55 -17.33
C ASP A 291 2.21 -7.21 -17.72
N LEU A 292 1.56 -6.52 -16.75
CA LEU A 292 0.99 -5.20 -16.99
C LEU A 292 2.05 -4.12 -17.20
N VAL A 293 3.18 -4.16 -16.49
CA VAL A 293 4.30 -3.23 -16.73
C VAL A 293 4.83 -3.39 -18.14
N LEU A 294 5.08 -4.62 -18.55
CA LEU A 294 5.54 -4.95 -19.91
C LEU A 294 4.52 -4.54 -20.98
N ALA A 295 3.25 -4.84 -20.75
CA ALA A 295 2.16 -4.49 -21.66
C ALA A 295 1.98 -2.96 -21.82
N ASN A 296 2.10 -2.18 -20.74
CA ASN A 296 2.07 -0.72 -20.80
C ASN A 296 3.20 -0.17 -21.69
N LEU A 297 4.44 -0.61 -21.47
CA LEU A 297 5.58 -0.17 -22.27
C LEU A 297 5.45 -0.60 -23.74
N ALA A 298 5.08 -1.86 -23.98
CA ALA A 298 4.91 -2.40 -25.33
C ALA A 298 3.81 -1.65 -26.10
N ALA A 299 2.66 -1.38 -25.46
CA ALA A 299 1.59 -0.61 -26.06
C ALA A 299 2.05 0.81 -26.42
N TYR A 300 2.70 1.49 -25.48
CA TYR A 300 3.19 2.85 -25.73
C TYR A 300 4.16 2.93 -26.91
N PHE A 301 5.20 2.10 -26.91
CA PHE A 301 6.20 2.13 -27.99
C PHE A 301 5.69 1.57 -29.34
N ALA A 302 4.54 0.89 -29.34
CA ALA A 302 3.80 0.53 -30.55
C ALA A 302 2.83 1.63 -31.03
N GLY A 303 2.85 2.83 -30.41
CA GLY A 303 1.94 3.94 -30.74
C GLY A 303 0.48 3.71 -30.31
N LYS A 304 0.24 2.78 -29.37
CA LYS A 304 -1.09 2.45 -28.83
C LYS A 304 -1.29 3.11 -27.45
N PRO A 305 -2.53 3.33 -27.02
CA PRO A 305 -2.83 3.75 -25.63
C PRO A 305 -2.25 2.74 -24.62
N LEU A 306 -1.83 3.26 -23.43
CA LEU A 306 -1.42 2.38 -22.35
C LEU A 306 -2.58 1.46 -21.92
N VAL A 307 -2.25 0.22 -21.57
CA VAL A 307 -3.23 -0.76 -21.09
C VAL A 307 -3.89 -0.28 -19.78
N LYS A 308 -3.10 0.34 -18.89
CA LYS A 308 -3.57 0.89 -17.60
C LYS A 308 -2.93 2.25 -17.35
N LEU A 309 -3.50 3.30 -17.94
CA LEU A 309 -3.15 4.69 -17.67
C LEU A 309 -3.73 5.13 -16.32
N ILE A 310 -3.00 5.94 -15.57
CA ILE A 310 -3.52 6.52 -14.32
C ILE A 310 -4.70 7.47 -14.59
N PRO A 311 -5.68 7.59 -13.66
CA PRO A 311 -6.91 8.38 -13.88
C PRO A 311 -6.67 9.85 -14.23
N GLU A 312 -5.66 10.50 -13.63
CA GLU A 312 -5.37 11.93 -13.82
C GLU A 312 -4.84 12.28 -15.21
N LEU A 313 -4.45 11.27 -16.00
CA LEU A 313 -3.93 11.41 -17.36
C LEU A 313 -4.83 10.79 -18.44
N GLN A 314 -6.04 10.33 -18.04
CA GLN A 314 -7.08 9.81 -18.92
C GLN A 314 -7.77 10.91 -19.74
#